data_d0f1e939e188abfbd3d042c73777d405
#
_entry.id   d0f1e939e188abfbd3d042c73777d405
#
_cell.length_a   1.000
_cell.length_b   1.000
_cell.length_c   1.000
_cell.angle_alpha   90.00
_cell.angle_beta   90.00
_cell.angle_gamma   90.00
#
_symmetry.space_group_name_H-M   'P 1'
#
loop_
_entity.id
_entity.type
_entity.pdbx_description
1 polymer ?
#
loop_
_entity_poly.entity_id
_entity_poly.type
_entity_poly.pdbx_seq_one_letter_code
_entity_poly.pdbx_strand_id
1 'polypeptide(L)'
;MIMKHFLTTLIATIITVASFAQKPDPNFHIYLCIGQSNMEAGARPAEQDMGFNDPRFSFVAAVDMPKLDRKMGEWYTAVPPICREGNNMGPVDFFGRKMIEVLPEHIKVGVINVSVAGAKIELWDKDDYKEYIDNERDWMKAIVEQYGGNPYARLVEMAKIAQKDGVIKGILMHQGESNSEDPLWPERVKKIYDNLCKDLKLNPKETPLLAGELKYEEQDGVCWRFNRDIMPRLPEVLPNAHIISALGCESTGDQFHFNTEGMRLLGYRFADKMLQLQGYKEVEKRTLTLSPKKLGIEISPTLSGIFFEDINQSVDGGISAQLIQNNSFQAYNVPFNTDSDEFSKSDTVFFGWTVINKEGIGKARTVNDRPLVKDLKPLYDFDPNDEYDDSKKYQQYSVRFDVEDPGQGFGIAANGFGISEYVRGWGVKAMYSNNTQIPSIPVEKDV
;
A
#
# COMPACT_ATOMS: atom_id res chain seq x y z
N MET A 1 33.41 -87.34 38.68
CA MET A 1 32.24 -86.99 37.89
C MET A 1 32.20 -85.51 37.74
N ILE A 2 32.63 -84.98 36.60
CA ILE A 2 32.91 -83.56 36.39
C ILE A 2 31.68 -82.94 35.74
N MET A 3 30.99 -82.02 36.45
CA MET A 3 29.84 -81.29 35.95
C MET A 3 30.35 -79.98 35.33
N LYS A 4 30.30 -79.89 34.00
CA LYS A 4 30.68 -78.67 33.25
C LYS A 4 29.51 -77.64 33.36
N HIS A 5 29.86 -76.53 33.94
CA HIS A 5 28.98 -75.37 33.90
C HIS A 5 29.14 -74.61 32.56
N PHE A 6 28.11 -74.56 31.76
CA PHE A 6 28.02 -73.68 30.58
C PHE A 6 27.57 -72.30 31.04
N LEU A 7 28.47 -71.35 30.97
CA LEU A 7 28.16 -69.95 31.19
C LEU A 7 27.72 -69.38 29.83
N THR A 8 26.44 -69.16 29.62
CA THR A 8 25.91 -68.52 28.42
C THR A 8 25.96 -67.02 28.63
N THR A 9 26.97 -66.39 28.02
CA THR A 9 27.08 -64.91 28.01
C THR A 9 26.13 -64.35 26.96
N LEU A 10 25.02 -63.74 27.40
CA LEU A 10 24.06 -63.01 26.54
C LEU A 10 24.61 -61.65 26.25
N ILE A 11 25.22 -61.44 25.08
CA ILE A 11 25.63 -60.09 24.61
C ILE A 11 24.38 -59.42 24.09
N ALA A 12 23.80 -58.52 24.89
CA ALA A 12 22.76 -57.60 24.45
C ALA A 12 23.40 -56.50 23.63
N THR A 13 23.31 -56.60 22.32
CA THR A 13 23.71 -55.50 21.42
C THR A 13 22.62 -54.43 21.47
N ILE A 14 22.84 -53.40 22.24
CA ILE A 14 22.00 -52.19 22.21
C ILE A 14 22.32 -51.45 20.90
N ILE A 15 21.47 -51.64 19.89
CA ILE A 15 21.47 -50.83 18.70
C ILE A 15 20.85 -49.46 19.11
N THR A 16 21.68 -48.51 19.48
CA THR A 16 21.25 -47.10 19.54
C THR A 16 20.99 -46.65 18.13
N VAL A 17 19.74 -46.64 17.73
CA VAL A 17 19.29 -45.90 16.54
C VAL A 17 19.43 -44.43 16.89
N ALA A 18 20.62 -43.88 16.60
CA ALA A 18 20.80 -42.44 16.58
C ALA A 18 19.92 -41.95 15.41
N SER A 19 18.72 -41.46 15.73
CA SER A 19 17.97 -40.64 14.78
C SER A 19 18.82 -39.43 14.44
N PHE A 20 19.60 -39.54 13.36
CA PHE A 20 20.20 -38.36 12.75
C PHE A 20 19.03 -37.51 12.32
N ALA A 21 18.71 -36.43 13.08
CA ALA A 21 17.81 -35.44 12.63
C ALA A 21 18.29 -34.93 11.26
N GLN A 22 17.57 -35.24 10.24
CA GLN A 22 17.90 -34.83 8.88
C GLN A 22 18.06 -33.31 8.90
N LYS A 23 19.18 -32.82 8.40
CA LYS A 23 19.39 -31.37 8.31
C LYS A 23 18.37 -30.83 7.31
N PRO A 24 17.79 -29.65 7.60
CA PRO A 24 16.91 -28.98 6.65
C PRO A 24 17.57 -28.86 5.28
N ASP A 25 16.82 -29.13 4.23
CA ASP A 25 17.29 -28.99 2.85
C ASP A 25 17.51 -27.50 2.53
N PRO A 26 18.73 -27.05 2.26
CA PRO A 26 19.03 -25.66 1.94
C PRO A 26 18.40 -25.20 0.61
N ASN A 27 18.00 -26.15 -0.24
CA ASN A 27 17.33 -25.89 -1.50
C ASN A 27 15.78 -25.87 -1.37
N PHE A 28 15.26 -26.09 -0.19
CA PHE A 28 13.84 -25.89 0.07
C PHE A 28 13.63 -24.53 0.75
N HIS A 29 13.30 -23.53 -0.06
CA HIS A 29 13.11 -22.14 0.36
C HIS A 29 11.68 -21.93 0.89
N ILE A 30 11.55 -21.53 2.13
CA ILE A 30 10.27 -21.37 2.82
C ILE A 30 10.00 -19.89 3.05
N TYR A 31 8.74 -19.46 2.84
CA TYR A 31 8.30 -18.09 3.05
C TYR A 31 7.09 -18.05 3.98
N LEU A 32 7.14 -17.16 4.96
CA LEU A 32 6.02 -16.91 5.87
C LEU A 32 5.13 -15.84 5.25
N CYS A 33 3.83 -16.03 5.28
CA CYS A 33 2.86 -15.10 4.71
C CYS A 33 1.85 -14.70 5.77
N ILE A 34 1.72 -13.40 6.01
CA ILE A 34 0.82 -12.80 7.00
C ILE A 34 0.06 -11.64 6.39
N GLY A 35 -1.15 -11.41 6.84
CA GLY A 35 -1.92 -10.27 6.41
C GLY A 35 -3.42 -10.40 6.61
N GLN A 36 -4.15 -9.59 5.87
CA GLN A 36 -5.61 -9.58 5.92
C GLN A 36 -6.24 -10.10 4.61
N SER A 37 -7.44 -9.67 4.25
CA SER A 37 -8.24 -10.24 3.16
C SER A 37 -7.50 -10.43 1.83
N ASN A 38 -6.69 -9.45 1.40
CA ASN A 38 -5.92 -9.58 0.16
C ASN A 38 -4.82 -10.66 0.24
N MET A 39 -4.24 -10.88 1.42
CA MET A 39 -3.28 -11.97 1.64
C MET A 39 -3.99 -13.32 1.90
N GLU A 40 -5.17 -13.28 2.50
CA GLU A 40 -5.98 -14.46 2.77
C GLU A 40 -6.46 -15.15 1.50
N ALA A 41 -6.62 -14.40 0.43
CA ALA A 41 -6.99 -14.84 -0.90
C ALA A 41 -8.50 -14.88 -1.20
N GLY A 42 -8.94 -13.92 -2.00
CA GLY A 42 -10.34 -13.79 -2.43
C GLY A 42 -10.57 -13.88 -3.94
N ALA A 43 -9.49 -13.83 -4.73
CA ALA A 43 -9.58 -13.79 -6.18
C ALA A 43 -9.93 -15.15 -6.78
N ARG A 44 -10.95 -15.17 -7.65
CA ARG A 44 -11.35 -16.40 -8.34
C ARG A 44 -10.27 -16.82 -9.36
N PRO A 45 -9.92 -18.10 -9.45
CA PRO A 45 -8.99 -18.57 -10.49
C PRO A 45 -9.51 -18.21 -11.89
N ALA A 46 -8.66 -17.64 -12.73
CA ALA A 46 -8.93 -17.52 -14.15
C ALA A 46 -8.66 -18.86 -14.85
N GLU A 47 -9.13 -19.03 -16.10
CA GLU A 47 -8.96 -20.30 -16.84
C GLU A 47 -7.48 -20.72 -16.93
N GLN A 48 -6.59 -19.76 -17.14
CA GLN A 48 -5.14 -19.96 -17.20
C GLN A 48 -4.52 -20.40 -15.86
N ASP A 49 -5.23 -20.26 -14.75
CA ASP A 49 -4.75 -20.65 -13.41
C ASP A 49 -5.16 -22.07 -13.04
N MET A 50 -6.09 -22.61 -13.81
CA MET A 50 -6.63 -23.94 -13.55
C MET A 50 -5.62 -25.03 -13.92
N GLY A 51 -5.58 -26.08 -13.12
CA GLY A 51 -4.71 -27.22 -13.39
C GLY A 51 -3.23 -27.05 -12.99
N PHE A 52 -2.86 -25.90 -12.40
CA PHE A 52 -1.50 -25.78 -11.86
C PHE A 52 -1.26 -26.81 -10.74
N ASN A 53 -0.24 -27.62 -10.93
CA ASN A 53 0.15 -28.67 -9.98
C ASN A 53 1.65 -29.02 -10.14
N ASP A 54 2.53 -28.09 -9.72
CA ASP A 54 3.98 -28.31 -9.75
C ASP A 54 4.47 -28.72 -8.36
N PRO A 55 5.09 -29.91 -8.19
CA PRO A 55 5.54 -30.42 -6.90
C PRO A 55 6.68 -29.57 -6.27
N ARG A 56 7.31 -28.68 -7.03
CA ARG A 56 8.31 -27.76 -6.49
C ARG A 56 7.69 -26.61 -5.70
N PHE A 57 6.38 -26.36 -5.85
CA PHE A 57 5.70 -25.35 -5.05
C PHE A 57 4.70 -26.01 -4.10
N SER A 58 4.95 -25.87 -2.80
CA SER A 58 4.20 -26.53 -1.73
C SER A 58 3.78 -25.53 -0.65
N PHE A 59 2.82 -25.92 0.17
CA PHE A 59 2.45 -25.15 1.37
C PHE A 59 2.22 -26.08 2.56
N VAL A 60 2.46 -25.56 3.77
CA VAL A 60 2.02 -26.22 5.01
C VAL A 60 0.60 -25.74 5.32
N ALA A 61 -0.33 -26.65 5.46
CA ALA A 61 -1.67 -26.31 5.90
C ALA A 61 -1.64 -25.78 7.35
N ALA A 62 -2.05 -24.53 7.55
CA ALA A 62 -2.07 -23.91 8.87
C ALA A 62 -3.35 -24.24 9.67
N VAL A 63 -4.33 -24.82 9.01
CA VAL A 63 -5.59 -25.32 9.57
C VAL A 63 -6.01 -26.61 8.85
N ASP A 64 -6.88 -27.39 9.48
CA ASP A 64 -7.52 -28.50 8.79
C ASP A 64 -8.46 -27.99 7.68
N MET A 65 -8.45 -28.68 6.54
CA MET A 65 -9.33 -28.42 5.39
C MET A 65 -10.03 -29.73 5.00
N PRO A 66 -11.04 -30.17 5.75
CA PRO A 66 -11.60 -31.53 5.64
C PRO A 66 -12.24 -31.83 4.28
N LYS A 67 -12.80 -30.83 3.58
CA LYS A 67 -13.36 -31.06 2.23
C LYS A 67 -12.29 -31.31 1.16
N LEU A 68 -11.04 -30.96 1.47
CA LEU A 68 -9.89 -31.11 0.58
C LEU A 68 -8.95 -32.23 1.07
N ASP A 69 -9.30 -32.94 2.13
CA ASP A 69 -8.48 -33.95 2.80
C ASP A 69 -7.07 -33.44 3.16
N ARG A 70 -7.02 -32.21 3.69
CA ARG A 70 -5.77 -31.59 4.11
C ARG A 70 -5.77 -31.39 5.62
N LYS A 71 -4.67 -31.84 6.25
CA LYS A 71 -4.48 -31.77 7.69
C LYS A 71 -3.48 -30.68 8.07
N MET A 72 -3.76 -30.00 9.15
CA MET A 72 -2.87 -29.01 9.72
C MET A 72 -1.46 -29.61 9.98
N GLY A 73 -0.43 -28.84 9.64
CA GLY A 73 0.97 -29.22 9.83
C GLY A 73 1.56 -30.12 8.76
N GLU A 74 0.77 -30.56 7.77
CA GLU A 74 1.24 -31.37 6.66
C GLU A 74 1.51 -30.51 5.40
N TRP A 75 2.47 -30.99 4.58
CA TRP A 75 2.81 -30.38 3.31
C TRP A 75 1.91 -30.87 2.18
N TYR A 76 1.46 -29.94 1.35
CA TYR A 76 0.68 -30.24 0.14
C TYR A 76 1.24 -29.42 -1.04
N THR A 77 1.12 -29.95 -2.27
CA THR A 77 1.34 -29.13 -3.46
C THR A 77 0.41 -27.93 -3.42
N ALA A 78 0.94 -26.75 -3.77
CA ALA A 78 0.24 -25.47 -3.66
C ALA A 78 -0.87 -25.31 -4.72
N VAL A 79 -1.89 -26.14 -4.60
CA VAL A 79 -3.15 -26.01 -5.34
C VAL A 79 -4.12 -25.20 -4.47
N PRO A 80 -4.69 -24.10 -4.96
CA PRO A 80 -5.61 -23.27 -4.18
C PRO A 80 -6.81 -24.05 -3.61
N PRO A 81 -7.33 -23.65 -2.47
CA PRO A 81 -6.88 -22.59 -1.58
C PRO A 81 -5.66 -23.02 -0.74
N ILE A 82 -4.73 -22.12 -0.50
CA ILE A 82 -3.52 -22.39 0.30
C ILE A 82 -3.53 -21.71 1.68
N CYS A 83 -4.55 -20.92 2.00
CA CYS A 83 -4.70 -20.30 3.33
C CYS A 83 -5.69 -21.10 4.21
N ARG A 84 -6.95 -21.10 3.84
CA ARG A 84 -8.04 -21.80 4.54
C ARG A 84 -9.07 -22.36 3.56
N GLU A 85 -9.82 -23.37 3.99
CA GLU A 85 -10.94 -23.89 3.21
C GLU A 85 -11.97 -22.77 2.91
N GLY A 86 -12.40 -22.69 1.67
CA GLY A 86 -13.33 -21.65 1.19
C GLY A 86 -12.68 -20.36 0.69
N ASN A 87 -11.37 -20.20 0.88
CA ASN A 87 -10.63 -19.16 0.18
C ASN A 87 -10.41 -19.52 -1.29
N ASN A 88 -9.90 -18.58 -2.07
CA ASN A 88 -9.53 -18.76 -3.47
C ASN A 88 -8.02 -18.53 -3.67
N MET A 89 -7.63 -17.77 -4.70
CA MET A 89 -6.25 -17.40 -4.98
C MET A 89 -5.91 -16.03 -4.39
N GLY A 90 -4.64 -15.85 -4.06
CA GLY A 90 -4.08 -14.58 -3.59
C GLY A 90 -2.67 -14.35 -4.13
N PRO A 91 -2.00 -13.27 -3.72
CA PRO A 91 -0.66 -12.95 -4.20
C PRO A 91 0.36 -14.04 -3.88
N VAL A 92 0.13 -14.84 -2.83
CA VAL A 92 1.02 -15.96 -2.44
C VAL A 92 1.05 -17.06 -3.49
N ASP A 93 -0.10 -17.36 -4.12
CA ASP A 93 -0.18 -18.35 -5.21
C ASP A 93 0.70 -17.93 -6.40
N PHE A 94 0.56 -16.68 -6.80
CA PHE A 94 1.31 -16.14 -7.93
C PHE A 94 2.78 -15.91 -7.62
N PHE A 95 3.09 -15.54 -6.36
CA PHE A 95 4.46 -15.49 -5.87
C PHE A 95 5.17 -16.83 -6.04
N GLY A 96 4.61 -17.91 -5.50
CA GLY A 96 5.25 -19.22 -5.56
C GLY A 96 5.41 -19.75 -6.98
N ARG A 97 4.38 -19.59 -7.83
CA ARG A 97 4.44 -19.94 -9.25
C ARG A 97 5.57 -19.20 -9.97
N LYS A 98 5.68 -17.88 -9.75
CA LYS A 98 6.76 -17.09 -10.36
C LYS A 98 8.14 -17.42 -9.81
N MET A 99 8.25 -17.75 -8.53
CA MET A 99 9.50 -18.17 -7.95
C MET A 99 10.04 -19.43 -8.61
N ILE A 100 9.23 -20.51 -8.74
CA ILE A 100 9.67 -21.76 -9.34
C ILE A 100 9.90 -21.67 -10.86
N GLU A 101 9.30 -20.69 -11.54
CA GLU A 101 9.57 -20.39 -12.95
C GLU A 101 11.01 -19.92 -13.18
N VAL A 102 11.56 -19.13 -12.23
CA VAL A 102 12.86 -18.48 -12.35
C VAL A 102 13.96 -19.22 -11.62
N LEU A 103 13.64 -19.83 -10.48
CA LEU A 103 14.63 -20.56 -9.67
C LEU A 103 15.12 -21.83 -10.38
N PRO A 104 16.39 -22.24 -10.18
CA PRO A 104 16.90 -23.51 -10.66
C PRO A 104 16.01 -24.69 -10.28
N GLU A 105 15.90 -25.69 -11.14
CA GLU A 105 14.98 -26.84 -10.98
C GLU A 105 15.14 -27.61 -9.65
N HIS A 106 16.32 -27.61 -9.06
CA HIS A 106 16.59 -28.29 -7.79
C HIS A 106 16.08 -27.51 -6.58
N ILE A 107 15.68 -26.24 -6.75
CA ILE A 107 15.14 -25.44 -5.65
C ILE A 107 13.63 -25.59 -5.60
N LYS A 108 13.15 -25.87 -4.40
CA LYS A 108 11.73 -25.95 -4.06
C LYS A 108 11.29 -24.70 -3.30
N VAL A 109 10.04 -24.36 -3.42
CA VAL A 109 9.42 -23.23 -2.73
C VAL A 109 8.30 -23.75 -1.83
N GLY A 110 8.34 -23.35 -0.58
CA GLY A 110 7.29 -23.61 0.40
C GLY A 110 6.73 -22.32 0.96
N VAL A 111 5.43 -22.31 1.24
CA VAL A 111 4.78 -21.16 1.89
C VAL A 111 3.96 -21.60 3.09
N ILE A 112 3.81 -20.70 4.04
CA ILE A 112 2.90 -20.85 5.18
C ILE A 112 2.08 -19.57 5.22
N ASN A 113 0.79 -19.67 4.89
CA ASN A 113 -0.10 -18.51 4.87
C ASN A 113 -1.05 -18.55 6.08
N VAL A 114 -0.85 -17.60 7.01
CA VAL A 114 -1.74 -17.38 8.15
C VAL A 114 -2.24 -15.96 8.07
N SER A 115 -3.40 -15.77 7.47
CA SER A 115 -4.01 -14.46 7.25
C SER A 115 -5.47 -14.45 7.72
N VAL A 116 -5.94 -13.26 8.16
CA VAL A 116 -7.29 -13.08 8.70
C VAL A 116 -7.92 -11.84 8.08
N ALA A 117 -9.00 -12.04 7.33
CA ALA A 117 -9.73 -10.95 6.70
C ALA A 117 -10.10 -9.86 7.71
N GLY A 118 -9.95 -8.59 7.31
CA GLY A 118 -10.30 -7.42 8.12
C GLY A 118 -9.46 -7.20 9.37
N ALA A 119 -8.47 -8.05 9.66
CA ALA A 119 -7.68 -7.94 10.87
C ALA A 119 -6.75 -6.73 10.86
N LYS A 120 -6.70 -6.04 12.00
CA LYS A 120 -5.66 -5.07 12.30
C LYS A 120 -4.35 -5.77 12.62
N ILE A 121 -3.25 -5.02 12.52
CA ILE A 121 -1.90 -5.54 12.80
C ILE A 121 -1.74 -6.02 14.25
N GLU A 122 -2.54 -5.50 15.17
CA GLU A 122 -2.59 -5.89 16.58
C GLU A 122 -2.89 -7.38 16.78
N LEU A 123 -3.61 -8.02 15.86
CA LEU A 123 -3.86 -9.46 15.91
C LEU A 123 -2.58 -10.30 15.89
N TRP A 124 -1.51 -9.77 15.34
CA TRP A 124 -0.21 -10.43 15.21
C TRP A 124 0.74 -10.09 16.38
N ASP A 125 0.36 -9.18 17.27
CA ASP A 125 1.14 -8.84 18.44
C ASP A 125 0.89 -9.85 19.57
N LYS A 126 1.94 -10.42 20.12
CA LYS A 126 1.85 -11.41 21.22
C LYS A 126 1.20 -10.86 22.48
N ASP A 127 1.35 -9.58 22.71
CA ASP A 127 0.90 -8.94 23.93
C ASP A 127 -0.54 -8.44 23.80
N ASP A 128 -0.89 -7.90 22.61
CA ASP A 128 -2.12 -7.14 22.39
C ASP A 128 -3.22 -7.95 21.67
N TYR A 129 -2.89 -9.07 21.01
CA TYR A 129 -3.82 -9.83 20.18
C TYR A 129 -5.11 -10.24 20.89
N LYS A 130 -4.99 -10.58 22.18
CA LYS A 130 -6.14 -11.10 22.93
C LYS A 130 -7.15 -10.00 23.22
N GLU A 131 -6.69 -8.84 23.69
CA GLU A 131 -7.54 -7.67 23.90
C GLU A 131 -8.19 -7.23 22.59
N TYR A 132 -7.42 -7.24 21.50
CA TYR A 132 -7.92 -6.90 20.19
C TYR A 132 -9.05 -7.84 19.77
N ILE A 133 -8.84 -9.18 19.78
CA ILE A 133 -9.83 -10.13 19.27
C ILE A 133 -11.06 -10.24 20.18
N ASP A 134 -10.91 -10.09 21.50
CA ASP A 134 -12.03 -10.12 22.44
C ASP A 134 -13.06 -9.01 22.12
N ASN A 135 -12.64 -7.90 21.53
CA ASN A 135 -13.48 -6.78 21.12
C ASN A 135 -13.97 -6.85 19.67
N GLU A 136 -13.53 -7.83 18.89
CA GLU A 136 -13.87 -7.94 17.48
C GLU A 136 -15.21 -8.69 17.25
N ARG A 137 -15.68 -8.65 16.01
CA ARG A 137 -16.93 -9.28 15.56
C ARG A 137 -16.83 -10.80 15.57
N ASP A 138 -17.94 -11.48 15.79
CA ASP A 138 -18.01 -12.93 15.90
C ASP A 138 -17.46 -13.68 14.68
N TRP A 139 -17.66 -13.15 13.48
CA TRP A 139 -17.11 -13.78 12.27
C TRP A 139 -15.58 -13.77 12.25
N MET A 140 -14.93 -12.71 12.77
CA MET A 140 -13.48 -12.65 12.88
C MET A 140 -12.98 -13.60 13.97
N LYS A 141 -13.67 -13.64 15.12
CA LYS A 141 -13.40 -14.60 16.20
C LYS A 141 -13.46 -16.02 15.67
N ALA A 142 -14.47 -16.36 14.85
CA ALA A 142 -14.61 -17.68 14.25
C ALA A 142 -13.45 -18.03 13.27
N ILE A 143 -12.90 -17.05 12.57
CA ILE A 143 -11.70 -17.23 11.75
C ILE A 143 -10.47 -17.48 12.64
N VAL A 144 -10.29 -16.66 13.66
CA VAL A 144 -9.15 -16.75 14.57
C VAL A 144 -9.16 -18.06 15.34
N GLU A 145 -10.34 -18.57 15.68
CA GLU A 145 -10.50 -19.87 16.35
C GLU A 145 -9.97 -21.03 15.49
N GLN A 146 -10.08 -20.99 14.17
CA GLN A 146 -9.48 -21.99 13.29
C GLN A 146 -7.95 -22.04 13.44
N TYR A 147 -7.34 -20.93 13.84
CA TYR A 147 -5.92 -20.86 14.16
C TYR A 147 -5.61 -21.12 15.65
N GLY A 148 -6.56 -21.73 16.38
CA GLY A 148 -6.41 -22.01 17.81
C GLY A 148 -6.44 -20.76 18.70
N GLY A 149 -7.15 -19.72 18.27
CA GLY A 149 -7.31 -18.48 19.00
C GLY A 149 -6.12 -17.50 18.90
N ASN A 150 -5.00 -17.91 18.29
CA ASN A 150 -3.81 -17.07 18.17
C ASN A 150 -3.08 -17.30 16.82
N PRO A 151 -3.36 -16.48 15.80
CA PRO A 151 -2.74 -16.61 14.48
C PRO A 151 -1.21 -16.48 14.50
N TYR A 152 -0.65 -15.61 15.34
CA TYR A 152 0.81 -15.51 15.48
C TYR A 152 1.42 -16.82 16.00
N ALA A 153 0.86 -17.39 17.06
CA ALA A 153 1.36 -18.65 17.60
C ALA A 153 1.22 -19.78 16.58
N ARG A 154 0.11 -19.83 15.82
CA ARG A 154 -0.09 -20.78 14.74
C ARG A 154 0.95 -20.64 13.64
N LEU A 155 1.27 -19.42 13.21
CA LEU A 155 2.33 -19.20 12.23
C LEU A 155 3.68 -19.73 12.73
N VAL A 156 4.03 -19.43 13.98
CA VAL A 156 5.28 -19.90 14.60
C VAL A 156 5.31 -21.42 14.72
N GLU A 157 4.19 -22.05 15.07
CA GLU A 157 4.07 -23.51 15.14
C GLU A 157 4.31 -24.15 13.76
N MET A 158 3.64 -23.70 12.73
CA MET A 158 3.78 -24.20 11.36
C MET A 158 5.20 -23.94 10.81
N ALA A 159 5.76 -22.77 11.11
CA ALA A 159 7.12 -22.43 10.72
C ALA A 159 8.16 -23.37 11.36
N LYS A 160 7.99 -23.74 12.63
CA LYS A 160 8.86 -24.73 13.30
C LYS A 160 8.74 -26.14 12.72
N ILE A 161 7.57 -26.52 12.24
CA ILE A 161 7.39 -27.77 11.49
C ILE A 161 8.18 -27.67 10.18
N ALA A 162 7.96 -26.63 9.41
CA ALA A 162 8.60 -26.42 8.11
C ALA A 162 10.13 -26.28 8.18
N GLN A 163 10.66 -25.70 9.25
CA GLN A 163 12.11 -25.57 9.48
C GLN A 163 12.84 -26.94 9.65
N LYS A 164 12.11 -28.02 9.83
CA LYS A 164 12.70 -29.37 9.82
C LYS A 164 13.04 -29.85 8.42
N ASP A 165 12.34 -29.31 7.43
CA ASP A 165 12.41 -29.74 6.04
C ASP A 165 13.20 -28.74 5.16
N GLY A 166 13.11 -27.44 5.44
CA GLY A 166 13.75 -26.40 4.63
C GLY A 166 14.17 -25.17 5.42
N VAL A 167 14.52 -24.10 4.70
CA VAL A 167 15.07 -22.85 5.26
C VAL A 167 14.13 -21.69 5.00
N ILE A 168 13.74 -20.96 6.04
CA ILE A 168 12.97 -19.73 5.91
C ILE A 168 13.84 -18.65 5.27
N LYS A 169 13.40 -18.12 4.13
CA LYS A 169 14.10 -17.17 3.27
C LYS A 169 13.49 -15.78 3.23
N GLY A 170 12.31 -15.58 3.80
CA GLY A 170 11.67 -14.28 3.84
C GLY A 170 10.25 -14.32 4.37
N ILE A 171 9.69 -13.14 4.55
CA ILE A 171 8.32 -12.91 5.03
C ILE A 171 7.59 -12.05 4.00
N LEU A 172 6.39 -12.45 3.61
CA LEU A 172 5.48 -11.70 2.76
C LEU A 172 4.34 -11.15 3.61
N MET A 173 4.03 -9.89 3.45
CA MET A 173 2.96 -9.25 4.19
C MET A 173 2.08 -8.40 3.28
N HIS A 174 0.76 -8.53 3.46
CA HIS A 174 -0.19 -7.58 2.90
C HIS A 174 -1.23 -7.25 3.98
N GLN A 175 -1.04 -6.11 4.61
CA GLN A 175 -1.86 -5.61 5.71
C GLN A 175 -1.74 -4.10 5.79
N GLY A 176 -2.79 -3.41 6.19
CA GLY A 176 -2.81 -1.98 6.37
C GLY A 176 -4.19 -1.36 6.21
N GLU A 177 -5.12 -1.98 5.45
CA GLU A 177 -6.45 -1.43 5.20
C GLU A 177 -7.22 -1.17 6.51
N SER A 178 -7.04 -2.05 7.48
CA SER A 178 -7.66 -1.89 8.83
C SER A 178 -6.86 -0.98 9.77
N ASN A 179 -5.64 -0.58 9.38
CA ASN A 179 -4.77 0.35 10.11
C ASN A 179 -4.42 1.59 9.28
N SER A 180 -5.25 1.95 8.30
CA SER A 180 -4.93 2.99 7.30
C SER A 180 -4.67 4.38 7.89
N GLU A 181 -5.07 4.60 9.12
CA GLU A 181 -4.85 5.86 9.86
C GLU A 181 -3.92 5.69 11.08
N ASP A 182 -3.27 4.53 11.23
CA ASP A 182 -2.37 4.28 12.36
C ASP A 182 -0.92 4.67 12.00
N PRO A 183 -0.41 5.81 12.50
CA PRO A 183 0.96 6.24 12.23
C PRO A 183 2.02 5.36 12.89
N LEU A 184 1.64 4.49 13.84
CA LEU A 184 2.54 3.56 14.52
C LEU A 184 2.57 2.17 13.85
N TRP A 185 1.89 2.01 12.72
CA TRP A 185 1.87 0.75 12.00
C TRP A 185 3.30 0.23 11.65
N PRO A 186 4.27 1.06 11.20
CA PRO A 186 5.62 0.58 10.91
C PRO A 186 6.32 0.00 12.14
N GLU A 187 6.18 0.64 13.31
CA GLU A 187 6.76 0.20 14.57
C GLU A 187 6.10 -1.10 15.06
N ARG A 188 4.79 -1.25 14.88
CA ARG A 188 4.07 -2.49 15.19
C ARG A 188 4.53 -3.64 14.29
N VAL A 189 4.66 -3.40 12.99
CA VAL A 189 5.22 -4.39 12.05
C VAL A 189 6.62 -4.80 12.47
N LYS A 190 7.47 -3.83 12.83
CA LYS A 190 8.81 -4.12 13.33
C LYS A 190 8.78 -5.00 14.58
N LYS A 191 7.92 -4.70 15.55
CA LYS A 191 7.76 -5.52 16.77
C LYS A 191 7.41 -6.97 16.43
N ILE A 192 6.49 -7.18 15.50
CA ILE A 192 6.08 -8.52 15.06
C ILE A 192 7.23 -9.22 14.35
N TYR A 193 7.92 -8.54 13.44
CA TYR A 193 9.08 -9.08 12.75
C TYR A 193 10.19 -9.51 13.71
N ASP A 194 10.54 -8.66 14.67
CA ASP A 194 11.55 -8.96 15.68
C ASP A 194 11.15 -10.19 16.52
N ASN A 195 9.87 -10.30 16.87
CA ASN A 195 9.32 -11.46 17.54
C ASN A 195 9.47 -12.73 16.70
N LEU A 196 9.11 -12.70 15.42
CA LEU A 196 9.25 -13.84 14.50
C LEU A 196 10.71 -14.25 14.37
N CYS A 197 11.62 -13.30 14.19
CA CYS A 197 13.05 -13.59 14.12
C CYS A 197 13.57 -14.26 15.40
N LYS A 198 13.13 -13.78 16.56
CA LYS A 198 13.51 -14.35 17.85
C LYS A 198 12.95 -15.76 18.04
N ASP A 199 11.65 -15.97 17.83
CA ASP A 199 10.96 -17.23 18.12
C ASP A 199 11.33 -18.36 17.16
N LEU A 200 11.72 -18.00 15.93
CA LEU A 200 12.12 -18.91 14.86
C LEU A 200 13.66 -18.95 14.68
N LYS A 201 14.42 -18.17 15.46
CA LYS A 201 15.88 -18.06 15.38
C LYS A 201 16.36 -17.67 13.98
N LEU A 202 15.67 -16.74 13.35
CA LEU A 202 16.03 -16.24 12.02
C LEU A 202 17.12 -15.17 12.13
N ASN A 203 17.95 -15.08 11.08
CA ASN A 203 18.88 -13.98 10.93
C ASN A 203 18.17 -12.77 10.28
N PRO A 204 17.98 -11.64 10.99
CA PRO A 204 17.28 -10.49 10.42
C PRO A 204 17.91 -9.92 9.14
N LYS A 205 19.20 -10.11 8.95
CA LYS A 205 19.92 -9.65 7.75
C LYS A 205 19.63 -10.51 6.51
N GLU A 206 19.24 -11.76 6.72
CA GLU A 206 19.04 -12.77 5.67
C GLU A 206 17.56 -13.09 5.45
N THR A 207 16.67 -12.52 6.27
CA THR A 207 15.24 -12.76 6.21
C THR A 207 14.51 -11.45 5.88
N PRO A 208 14.43 -11.04 4.62
CA PRO A 208 13.72 -9.82 4.24
C PRO A 208 12.22 -9.93 4.51
N LEU A 209 11.61 -8.80 4.84
CA LEU A 209 10.17 -8.63 4.87
C LEU A 209 9.74 -7.85 3.64
N LEU A 210 8.84 -8.41 2.85
CA LEU A 210 8.23 -7.74 1.72
C LEU A 210 6.80 -7.32 2.09
N ALA A 211 6.52 -6.02 2.10
CA ALA A 211 5.21 -5.47 2.39
C ALA A 211 4.57 -4.91 1.13
N GLY A 212 3.41 -5.46 0.74
CA GLY A 212 2.65 -4.98 -0.41
C GLY A 212 1.90 -3.70 -0.10
N GLU A 213 1.99 -2.72 -1.00
CA GLU A 213 1.13 -1.54 -0.94
C GLU A 213 -0.33 -1.94 -1.02
N LEU A 214 -1.17 -1.14 -0.38
CA LEU A 214 -2.61 -1.27 -0.47
C LEU A 214 -3.09 -0.87 -1.86
N LYS A 215 -4.32 -1.22 -2.18
CA LYS A 215 -4.93 -0.82 -3.45
C LYS A 215 -4.80 0.69 -3.67
N TYR A 216 -4.38 1.06 -4.87
CA TYR A 216 -4.50 2.43 -5.32
C TYR A 216 -5.96 2.68 -5.72
N GLU A 217 -6.57 3.59 -5.01
CA GLU A 217 -7.90 4.08 -5.27
C GLU A 217 -7.84 5.55 -5.70
N GLU A 218 -8.98 6.21 -5.75
CA GLU A 218 -9.02 7.64 -6.01
C GLU A 218 -8.10 8.42 -5.07
N GLN A 219 -7.53 9.47 -5.58
CA GLN A 219 -6.65 10.36 -4.82
C GLN A 219 -7.33 10.79 -3.51
N ASP A 220 -6.56 10.81 -2.42
CA ASP A 220 -7.01 11.09 -1.06
C ASP A 220 -7.87 10.01 -0.39
N GLY A 221 -8.06 8.85 -1.00
CA GLY A 221 -8.63 7.69 -0.31
C GLY A 221 -7.76 7.17 0.83
N VAL A 222 -8.34 6.38 1.73
CA VAL A 222 -7.63 5.90 2.92
C VAL A 222 -6.43 5.01 2.59
N CYS A 223 -6.55 4.14 1.57
CA CYS A 223 -5.46 3.29 1.12
C CYS A 223 -4.35 4.12 0.46
N TRP A 224 -4.72 5.13 -0.34
CA TRP A 224 -3.76 6.01 -0.98
C TRP A 224 -2.95 6.81 0.04
N ARG A 225 -3.61 7.37 1.10
CA ARG A 225 -2.91 8.06 2.19
C ARG A 225 -1.97 7.13 2.95
N PHE A 226 -2.39 5.90 3.21
CA PHE A 226 -1.55 4.91 3.86
C PHE A 226 -0.29 4.61 3.04
N ASN A 227 -0.43 4.37 1.73
CA ASN A 227 0.69 4.12 0.84
C ASN A 227 1.65 5.31 0.73
N ARG A 228 1.12 6.54 0.81
CA ARG A 228 1.92 7.76 0.72
C ARG A 228 2.63 8.11 2.03
N ASP A 229 1.94 8.01 3.17
CA ASP A 229 2.37 8.66 4.41
C ASP A 229 2.88 7.68 5.47
N ILE A 230 2.38 6.46 5.49
CA ILE A 230 2.64 5.49 6.56
C ILE A 230 3.59 4.39 6.08
N MET A 231 3.22 3.71 5.01
CA MET A 231 3.98 2.56 4.53
C MET A 231 5.45 2.87 4.17
N PRO A 232 5.80 4.02 3.55
CA PRO A 232 7.19 4.33 3.22
C PRO A 232 8.12 4.46 4.44
N ARG A 233 7.57 4.66 5.63
CA ARG A 233 8.34 4.71 6.87
C ARG A 233 8.79 3.33 7.37
N LEU A 234 8.20 2.26 6.86
CA LEU A 234 8.56 0.91 7.30
C LEU A 234 10.05 0.58 7.09
N PRO A 235 10.69 0.86 5.93
CA PRO A 235 12.12 0.63 5.76
C PRO A 235 13.01 1.51 6.66
N GLU A 236 12.50 2.63 7.17
CA GLU A 236 13.25 3.50 8.10
C GLU A 236 13.41 2.83 9.47
N VAL A 237 12.38 2.12 9.93
CA VAL A 237 12.41 1.42 11.23
C VAL A 237 12.86 -0.04 11.10
N LEU A 238 12.69 -0.65 9.94
CA LEU A 238 13.07 -2.01 9.61
C LEU A 238 13.86 -2.04 8.29
N PRO A 239 15.20 -1.86 8.32
CA PRO A 239 16.00 -1.67 7.10
C PRO A 239 15.96 -2.83 6.10
N ASN A 240 15.63 -4.06 6.53
CA ASN A 240 15.44 -5.22 5.65
C ASN A 240 13.97 -5.42 5.26
N ALA A 241 13.13 -4.39 5.39
CA ALA A 241 11.80 -4.35 4.81
C ALA A 241 11.84 -3.68 3.44
N HIS A 242 11.04 -4.18 2.51
CA HIS A 242 10.94 -3.66 1.15
C HIS A 242 9.47 -3.51 0.78
N ILE A 243 9.12 -2.34 0.28
CA ILE A 243 7.76 -2.04 -0.19
C ILE A 243 7.59 -2.57 -1.61
N ILE A 244 6.50 -3.27 -1.84
CA ILE A 244 6.13 -3.84 -3.13
C ILE A 244 4.95 -3.04 -3.68
N SER A 245 5.18 -2.35 -4.78
CA SER A 245 4.18 -1.45 -5.34
C SER A 245 2.94 -2.19 -5.85
N ALA A 246 1.77 -1.68 -5.49
CA ALA A 246 0.49 -2.10 -6.04
C ALA A 246 -0.01 -1.21 -7.19
N LEU A 247 0.80 -0.24 -7.62
CA LEU A 247 0.41 0.64 -8.74
C LEU A 247 0.07 -0.16 -9.99
N GLY A 248 -1.13 0.06 -10.55
CA GLY A 248 -1.64 -0.66 -11.70
C GLY A 248 -2.15 -2.08 -11.42
N CYS A 249 -2.20 -2.50 -10.15
CA CYS A 249 -2.93 -3.71 -9.78
C CYS A 249 -4.43 -3.45 -9.88
N GLU A 250 -5.11 -4.24 -10.69
CA GLU A 250 -6.56 -4.11 -10.89
C GLU A 250 -7.35 -4.51 -9.64
N SER A 251 -8.54 -3.93 -9.50
CA SER A 251 -9.41 -4.14 -8.34
C SER A 251 -10.74 -4.80 -8.69
N THR A 252 -11.44 -5.29 -7.66
CA THR A 252 -12.81 -5.82 -7.78
C THR A 252 -13.86 -4.75 -8.01
N GLY A 253 -13.50 -3.47 -7.90
CA GLY A 253 -14.42 -2.34 -7.94
C GLY A 253 -14.85 -1.85 -6.55
N ASP A 254 -14.49 -2.55 -5.48
CA ASP A 254 -14.63 -2.03 -4.12
C ASP A 254 -13.39 -1.20 -3.71
N GLN A 255 -13.41 -0.65 -2.50
CA GLN A 255 -12.35 0.24 -2.03
C GLN A 255 -11.04 -0.47 -1.63
N PHE A 256 -11.03 -1.80 -1.44
CA PHE A 256 -9.96 -2.49 -0.75
C PHE A 256 -9.35 -3.67 -1.50
N HIS A 257 -10.12 -4.37 -2.34
CA HIS A 257 -9.71 -5.67 -2.84
C HIS A 257 -9.23 -5.64 -4.28
N PHE A 258 -8.16 -6.38 -4.53
CA PHE A 258 -7.68 -6.67 -5.86
C PHE A 258 -8.50 -7.77 -6.53
N ASN A 259 -8.69 -7.67 -7.84
CA ASN A 259 -9.17 -8.78 -8.64
C ASN A 259 -8.04 -9.79 -8.95
N THR A 260 -8.33 -10.82 -9.73
CA THR A 260 -7.37 -11.88 -10.05
C THR A 260 -6.11 -11.34 -10.73
N GLU A 261 -6.23 -10.41 -11.66
CA GLU A 261 -5.08 -9.82 -12.37
C GLU A 261 -4.27 -8.91 -11.44
N GLY A 262 -4.93 -8.15 -10.56
CA GLY A 262 -4.26 -7.38 -9.51
C GLY A 262 -3.48 -8.25 -8.55
N MET A 263 -4.06 -9.36 -8.07
CA MET A 263 -3.38 -10.34 -7.21
C MET A 263 -2.19 -10.98 -7.92
N ARG A 264 -2.35 -11.31 -9.21
CA ARG A 264 -1.28 -11.87 -10.06
C ARG A 264 -0.11 -10.90 -10.17
N LEU A 265 -0.38 -9.66 -10.54
CA LEU A 265 0.66 -8.65 -10.70
C LEU A 265 1.41 -8.39 -9.38
N LEU A 266 0.66 -8.28 -8.27
CA LEU A 266 1.25 -8.10 -6.96
C LEU A 266 2.12 -9.30 -6.55
N GLY A 267 1.63 -10.53 -6.76
CA GLY A 267 2.38 -11.75 -6.47
C GLY A 267 3.67 -11.86 -7.29
N TYR A 268 3.62 -11.50 -8.57
CA TYR A 268 4.81 -11.46 -9.41
C TYR A 268 5.84 -10.42 -8.94
N ARG A 269 5.39 -9.25 -8.48
CA ARG A 269 6.29 -8.23 -7.92
C ARG A 269 6.92 -8.66 -6.61
N PHE A 270 6.19 -9.37 -5.75
CA PHE A 270 6.76 -10.01 -4.57
C PHE A 270 7.86 -10.98 -4.97
N ALA A 271 7.61 -11.85 -5.95
CA ALA A 271 8.58 -12.83 -6.43
C ALA A 271 9.81 -12.14 -7.06
N ASP A 272 9.62 -11.19 -7.93
CA ASP A 272 10.69 -10.45 -8.58
C ASP A 272 11.62 -9.79 -7.58
N LYS A 273 11.05 -9.14 -6.55
CA LYS A 273 11.84 -8.53 -5.50
C LYS A 273 12.60 -9.57 -4.67
N MET A 274 11.96 -10.66 -4.30
CA MET A 274 12.59 -11.74 -3.55
C MET A 274 13.73 -12.38 -4.34
N LEU A 275 13.52 -12.66 -5.62
CA LEU A 275 14.55 -13.19 -6.53
C LEU A 275 15.76 -12.25 -6.65
N GLN A 276 15.51 -10.94 -6.72
CA GLN A 276 16.58 -9.94 -6.72
C GLN A 276 17.41 -9.99 -5.42
N LEU A 277 16.73 -10.02 -4.27
CA LEU A 277 17.40 -10.06 -2.96
C LEU A 277 18.22 -11.35 -2.75
N GLN A 278 17.78 -12.43 -3.38
CA GLN A 278 18.47 -13.73 -3.32
C GLN A 278 19.50 -13.93 -4.46
N GLY A 279 19.65 -12.94 -5.35
CA GLY A 279 20.65 -12.98 -6.42
C GLY A 279 20.28 -13.85 -7.62
N TYR A 280 19.01 -14.27 -7.76
CA TYR A 280 18.53 -15.05 -8.89
C TYR A 280 17.98 -14.20 -10.05
N LYS A 281 17.74 -12.93 -9.80
CA LYS A 281 17.31 -11.97 -10.82
C LYS A 281 18.14 -10.70 -10.70
N GLU A 282 18.71 -10.27 -11.78
CA GLU A 282 19.40 -8.98 -11.81
C GLU A 282 18.40 -7.83 -11.72
N VAL A 283 18.80 -6.75 -11.07
CA VAL A 283 18.04 -5.50 -11.13
C VAL A 283 18.23 -4.92 -12.54
N GLU A 284 17.15 -4.77 -13.28
CA GLU A 284 17.21 -4.10 -14.59
C GLU A 284 17.79 -2.69 -14.42
N LYS A 285 19.03 -2.53 -14.82
CA LYS A 285 19.65 -1.20 -14.92
C LYS A 285 19.18 -0.55 -16.20
N ARG A 286 18.17 0.28 -16.13
CA ARG A 286 17.79 1.13 -17.25
C ARG A 286 18.81 2.23 -17.37
N THR A 287 19.65 2.16 -18.39
CA THR A 287 20.64 3.20 -18.69
C THR A 287 20.11 4.06 -19.81
N LEU A 288 19.84 5.33 -19.51
CA LEU A 288 19.57 6.34 -20.52
C LEU A 288 20.90 7.00 -20.88
N THR A 289 21.39 6.74 -22.08
CA THR A 289 22.59 7.39 -22.58
C THR A 289 22.21 8.62 -23.41
N LEU A 290 22.49 9.79 -22.87
CA LEU A 290 22.34 11.04 -23.58
C LEU A 290 23.68 11.37 -24.29
N SER A 291 23.64 11.54 -25.60
CA SER A 291 24.80 11.96 -26.38
C SER A 291 24.62 13.42 -26.84
N PRO A 292 25.01 14.39 -26.01
CA PRO A 292 24.76 15.82 -26.31
C PRO A 292 25.50 16.33 -27.54
N LYS A 293 26.47 15.54 -28.03
CA LYS A 293 27.21 15.86 -29.28
C LYS A 293 26.51 15.33 -30.54
N LYS A 294 25.50 14.47 -30.40
CA LYS A 294 24.74 13.96 -31.55
C LYS A 294 23.44 14.74 -31.60
N LEU A 295 23.46 15.80 -32.38
CA LEU A 295 22.27 16.59 -32.69
C LEU A 295 21.28 15.70 -33.44
N GLY A 296 20.06 15.66 -32.96
CA GLY A 296 18.94 15.01 -33.64
C GLY A 296 18.27 15.92 -34.66
N ILE A 297 16.98 15.76 -34.80
CA ILE A 297 16.16 16.68 -35.61
C ILE A 297 16.09 18.02 -34.86
N GLU A 298 16.26 19.09 -35.61
CA GLU A 298 16.08 20.44 -35.06
C GLU A 298 14.63 20.61 -34.57
N ILE A 299 14.49 20.87 -33.28
CA ILE A 299 13.18 21.09 -32.67
C ILE A 299 12.79 22.54 -32.99
N SER A 300 11.62 22.73 -33.58
CA SER A 300 11.09 24.06 -33.84
C SER A 300 11.03 24.84 -32.52
N PRO A 301 11.51 26.08 -32.51
CA PRO A 301 11.41 26.94 -31.29
C PRO A 301 9.98 27.22 -30.90
N THR A 302 9.00 26.88 -31.74
CA THR A 302 7.58 26.97 -31.45
C THR A 302 6.98 25.63 -30.98
N LEU A 303 7.77 24.56 -30.95
CA LEU A 303 7.38 23.29 -30.34
C LEU A 303 7.55 23.38 -28.82
N SER A 304 6.80 24.23 -28.21
CA SER A 304 6.62 24.25 -26.75
C SER A 304 5.45 23.33 -26.40
N GLY A 305 5.66 22.03 -26.57
CA GLY A 305 4.60 21.07 -26.37
C GLY A 305 4.97 20.08 -25.28
N ILE A 306 4.70 20.43 -24.04
CA ILE A 306 4.35 19.42 -23.05
C ILE A 306 2.83 19.35 -23.14
N PHE A 307 2.30 18.17 -23.46
CA PHE A 307 0.90 17.91 -23.18
C PHE A 307 0.75 17.92 -21.67
N PHE A 308 0.03 18.87 -21.18
CA PHE A 308 -0.13 19.11 -19.77
C PHE A 308 -1.60 18.96 -19.44
N GLU A 309 -1.94 17.92 -18.75
CA GLU A 309 -3.22 17.82 -18.09
C GLU A 309 -3.04 18.25 -16.65
N ASP A 310 -3.87 19.15 -16.18
CA ASP A 310 -3.93 19.51 -14.77
C ASP A 310 -4.66 18.40 -13.98
N ILE A 311 -4.05 17.22 -14.02
CA ILE A 311 -4.51 16.10 -13.21
C ILE A 311 -3.91 16.31 -11.82
N ASN A 312 -4.78 16.36 -10.83
CA ASN A 312 -4.38 16.51 -9.44
C ASN A 312 -3.62 17.81 -9.12
N GLN A 313 -4.02 18.91 -9.73
CA GLN A 313 -3.41 20.22 -9.49
C GLN A 313 -1.90 20.26 -9.81
N SER A 314 -1.46 19.44 -10.74
CA SER A 314 -0.05 19.36 -11.12
C SER A 314 0.46 20.64 -11.76
N VAL A 315 -0.42 21.46 -12.33
CA VAL A 315 -0.10 22.79 -12.85
C VAL A 315 0.09 23.77 -11.71
N ASP A 316 -0.73 23.70 -10.70
CA ASP A 316 -0.65 24.62 -9.56
C ASP A 316 0.64 24.43 -8.74
N GLY A 317 1.27 23.27 -8.78
CA GLY A 317 2.46 22.98 -7.99
C GLY A 317 3.70 22.52 -8.73
N GLY A 318 3.58 22.12 -10.02
CA GLY A 318 4.64 21.40 -10.69
C GLY A 318 5.47 22.23 -11.67
N ILE A 319 4.88 22.64 -12.77
CA ILE A 319 5.62 23.22 -13.92
C ILE A 319 5.49 24.74 -13.96
N SER A 320 4.44 25.30 -13.41
CA SER A 320 4.33 26.74 -13.27
C SER A 320 5.25 27.24 -12.16
N ALA A 321 5.93 28.33 -12.40
CA ALA A 321 6.60 29.08 -11.34
C ALA A 321 5.59 29.71 -10.34
N GLN A 322 4.30 29.53 -10.58
CA GLN A 322 3.23 29.97 -9.72
C GLN A 322 3.06 28.99 -8.54
N LEU A 323 3.47 29.44 -7.37
CA LEU A 323 3.38 28.67 -6.13
C LEU A 323 2.08 28.96 -5.35
N ILE A 324 1.24 29.82 -5.90
CA ILE A 324 -0.02 30.19 -5.26
C ILE A 324 -1.11 29.25 -5.74
N GLN A 325 -1.69 28.54 -4.81
CA GLN A 325 -2.80 27.64 -5.08
C GLN A 325 -4.06 28.44 -5.46
N ASN A 326 -4.81 27.93 -6.45
CA ASN A 326 -6.05 28.57 -6.90
C ASN A 326 -5.85 30.06 -7.25
N ASN A 327 -4.85 30.35 -8.04
CA ASN A 327 -4.49 31.72 -8.43
C ASN A 327 -5.56 32.42 -9.27
N SER A 328 -6.47 31.68 -9.86
CA SER A 328 -7.61 32.20 -10.64
C SER A 328 -8.93 32.28 -9.86
N PHE A 329 -8.92 31.88 -8.59
CA PHE A 329 -10.11 31.79 -7.72
C PHE A 329 -11.22 30.88 -8.25
N GLN A 330 -10.91 30.01 -9.19
CA GLN A 330 -11.89 29.10 -9.82
C GLN A 330 -12.16 27.84 -9.02
N ALA A 331 -11.17 27.39 -8.22
CA ALA A 331 -11.34 26.25 -7.35
C ALA A 331 -11.90 26.69 -5.98
N TYR A 332 -12.93 26.03 -5.55
CA TYR A 332 -13.52 26.21 -4.22
C TYR A 332 -13.87 24.85 -3.64
N ASN A 333 -13.90 24.77 -2.32
CA ASN A 333 -14.29 23.56 -1.62
C ASN A 333 -15.79 23.35 -1.81
N VAL A 334 -16.16 22.57 -2.81
CA VAL A 334 -17.54 22.13 -3.01
C VAL A 334 -17.77 20.92 -2.11
N PRO A 335 -18.62 20.98 -1.09
CA PRO A 335 -19.07 19.77 -0.43
C PRO A 335 -19.77 18.88 -1.47
N PHE A 336 -19.42 17.60 -1.50
CA PHE A 336 -20.11 16.63 -2.34
C PHE A 336 -21.62 16.76 -2.12
N ASN A 337 -22.38 17.05 -3.19
CA ASN A 337 -23.84 17.19 -3.26
C ASN A 337 -24.47 18.58 -2.97
N THR A 338 -23.79 19.66 -3.18
CA THR A 338 -24.46 20.98 -3.20
C THR A 338 -24.57 21.51 -4.61
N ASP A 339 -25.77 21.98 -4.94
CA ASP A 339 -26.01 22.69 -6.19
C ASP A 339 -25.12 23.91 -6.32
N SER A 340 -24.56 24.12 -7.49
CA SER A 340 -23.62 25.19 -7.80
C SER A 340 -24.10 26.60 -7.47
N ASP A 341 -25.43 26.78 -7.38
CA ASP A 341 -26.04 28.08 -7.05
C ASP A 341 -25.99 28.48 -5.57
N GLU A 342 -25.82 27.51 -4.66
CA GLU A 342 -25.60 27.82 -3.24
C GLU A 342 -24.19 28.35 -2.96
N PHE A 343 -23.23 27.97 -3.79
CA PHE A 343 -21.85 28.40 -3.66
C PHE A 343 -21.62 29.87 -3.99
N SER A 344 -22.38 30.41 -4.90
CA SER A 344 -22.30 31.84 -5.25
C SER A 344 -22.75 32.77 -4.13
N LYS A 345 -23.33 32.22 -3.06
CA LYS A 345 -23.85 32.96 -1.89
C LYS A 345 -23.01 32.77 -0.62
N SER A 346 -22.00 31.90 -0.67
CA SER A 346 -21.18 31.60 0.51
C SER A 346 -20.19 32.71 0.78
N ASP A 347 -20.29 33.33 1.95
CA ASP A 347 -19.31 34.30 2.48
C ASP A 347 -17.99 33.63 2.89
N THR A 348 -17.76 32.37 2.51
CA THR A 348 -16.69 31.54 3.03
C THR A 348 -15.53 31.40 2.06
N VAL A 349 -14.41 31.26 2.67
CA VAL A 349 -13.05 30.97 2.24
C VAL A 349 -12.99 30.15 0.95
N PHE A 350 -12.44 30.73 -0.08
CA PHE A 350 -12.11 30.04 -1.32
C PHE A 350 -10.87 29.18 -1.13
N PHE A 351 -10.88 28.07 -1.79
CA PHE A 351 -9.81 27.09 -1.69
C PHE A 351 -8.43 27.70 -1.95
N GLY A 352 -7.49 27.42 -1.08
CA GLY A 352 -6.12 27.92 -1.20
C GLY A 352 -5.88 29.36 -0.73
N TRP A 353 -6.90 30.03 -0.20
CA TRP A 353 -6.81 31.38 0.27
C TRP A 353 -7.38 31.54 1.68
N THR A 354 -6.83 32.50 2.41
CA THR A 354 -7.29 32.83 3.76
C THR A 354 -7.56 34.32 3.84
N VAL A 355 -8.70 34.69 4.41
CA VAL A 355 -8.99 36.08 4.72
C VAL A 355 -8.17 36.51 5.92
N ILE A 356 -7.41 37.60 5.76
CA ILE A 356 -6.66 38.25 6.84
C ILE A 356 -7.47 39.46 7.25
N ASN A 357 -7.84 39.50 8.52
CA ASN A 357 -8.48 40.65 9.15
C ASN A 357 -7.71 41.02 10.43
N LYS A 358 -7.09 42.17 10.44
CA LYS A 358 -6.39 42.72 11.61
C LYS A 358 -7.21 43.89 12.17
N GLU A 359 -8.13 43.55 13.05
CA GLU A 359 -8.98 44.53 13.73
C GLU A 359 -9.88 45.38 12.80
N GLY A 360 -10.17 44.83 11.59
CA GLY A 360 -11.05 45.48 10.63
C GLY A 360 -12.48 44.97 10.69
N ILE A 361 -13.38 45.64 10.02
CA ILE A 361 -14.77 45.22 9.81
C ILE A 361 -14.99 45.07 8.31
N GLY A 362 -15.20 43.82 7.85
CA GLY A 362 -15.40 43.58 6.44
C GLY A 362 -15.53 42.10 6.12
N LYS A 363 -15.85 41.84 4.87
CA LYS A 363 -15.97 40.49 4.31
C LYS A 363 -15.24 40.40 2.98
N ALA A 364 -14.62 39.26 2.72
CA ALA A 364 -14.16 38.90 1.38
C ALA A 364 -14.98 37.74 0.86
N ARG A 365 -15.38 37.80 -0.38
CA ARG A 365 -16.18 36.73 -1.02
C ARG A 365 -15.75 36.52 -2.46
N THR A 366 -15.87 35.31 -2.95
CA THR A 366 -15.73 35.03 -4.36
C THR A 366 -16.99 35.47 -5.08
N VAL A 367 -16.84 36.18 -6.18
CA VAL A 367 -17.93 36.58 -7.06
C VAL A 367 -17.69 36.02 -8.45
N ASN A 368 -18.76 35.62 -9.08
CA ASN A 368 -18.70 35.19 -10.47
C ASN A 368 -18.90 36.45 -11.36
N ASP A 369 -17.79 36.93 -11.89
CA ASP A 369 -17.80 38.05 -12.83
C ASP A 369 -17.82 37.53 -14.26
N ARG A 370 -18.68 38.04 -15.08
CA ARG A 370 -18.70 37.74 -16.50
C ARG A 370 -17.41 38.24 -17.14
N PRO A 371 -16.76 37.46 -18.03
CA PRO A 371 -15.57 37.91 -18.70
C PRO A 371 -15.82 39.21 -19.47
N LEU A 372 -14.87 40.12 -19.38
CA LEU A 372 -14.91 41.36 -20.15
C LEU A 372 -14.72 41.12 -21.67
N VAL A 373 -14.31 39.92 -22.06
CA VAL A 373 -14.03 39.57 -23.46
C VAL A 373 -15.01 38.48 -23.91
N LYS A 374 -15.94 38.84 -24.72
CA LYS A 374 -17.01 37.99 -25.21
C LYS A 374 -16.58 36.87 -26.16
N ASP A 375 -15.36 36.90 -26.68
CA ASP A 375 -14.94 36.06 -27.80
C ASP A 375 -13.86 35.02 -27.45
N LEU A 376 -13.54 34.86 -26.18
CA LEU A 376 -12.64 33.77 -25.73
C LEU A 376 -13.41 32.46 -25.75
N LYS A 377 -13.08 31.59 -26.70
CA LYS A 377 -13.58 30.21 -26.69
C LYS A 377 -12.96 29.46 -25.53
N PRO A 378 -13.73 28.65 -24.78
CA PRO A 378 -13.19 27.83 -23.72
C PRO A 378 -12.16 26.85 -24.29
N LEU A 379 -11.04 26.70 -23.59
CA LEU A 379 -10.00 25.75 -23.95
C LEU A 379 -10.41 24.30 -23.70
N TYR A 380 -11.44 24.08 -22.91
CA TYR A 380 -11.91 22.75 -22.52
C TYR A 380 -13.44 22.67 -22.62
N ASP A 381 -13.91 22.13 -23.69
CA ASP A 381 -15.28 21.63 -23.80
C ASP A 381 -15.22 20.34 -24.60
N PHE A 382 -15.23 19.22 -23.93
CA PHE A 382 -15.10 17.91 -24.55
C PHE A 382 -16.27 16.98 -24.21
N ASP A 383 -17.44 17.51 -23.99
CA ASP A 383 -18.64 16.68 -24.10
C ASP A 383 -19.30 16.96 -25.45
N PRO A 384 -19.18 16.04 -26.44
CA PRO A 384 -19.81 16.20 -27.73
C PRO A 384 -21.36 16.16 -27.65
N ASN A 385 -21.92 15.88 -26.47
CA ASN A 385 -23.36 15.80 -26.25
C ASN A 385 -23.88 16.95 -25.41
N ASP A 386 -23.03 17.84 -24.92
CA ASP A 386 -23.49 19.00 -24.17
C ASP A 386 -23.97 20.09 -25.16
N GLU A 387 -25.25 20.46 -25.08
CA GLU A 387 -25.71 21.63 -25.79
C GLU A 387 -24.92 22.84 -25.29
N TYR A 388 -24.29 23.50 -26.23
CA TYR A 388 -23.38 24.61 -26.03
C TYR A 388 -24.10 25.79 -25.40
N ASP A 389 -24.01 25.92 -24.07
CA ASP A 389 -24.53 27.06 -23.32
C ASP A 389 -23.44 28.12 -23.12
N ASP A 390 -23.40 29.12 -23.96
CA ASP A 390 -22.44 30.22 -23.90
C ASP A 390 -22.48 30.97 -22.56
N SER A 391 -23.56 30.88 -21.78
CA SER A 391 -23.68 31.55 -20.49
C SER A 391 -22.87 30.86 -19.37
N LYS A 392 -22.57 29.56 -19.54
CA LYS A 392 -21.84 28.74 -18.56
C LYS A 392 -20.32 28.67 -18.80
N LYS A 393 -19.86 29.09 -19.96
CA LYS A 393 -18.52 28.80 -20.45
C LYS A 393 -17.42 29.73 -19.99
N TYR A 394 -17.77 30.87 -19.52
CA TYR A 394 -16.81 31.89 -19.09
C TYR A 394 -17.17 32.40 -17.72
N GLN A 395 -16.92 31.54 -16.74
CA GLN A 395 -17.03 31.95 -15.36
C GLN A 395 -15.66 32.47 -14.92
N GLN A 396 -15.52 33.75 -14.88
CA GLN A 396 -14.39 34.38 -14.23
C GLN A 396 -14.78 34.69 -12.80
N TYR A 397 -13.97 34.19 -11.89
CA TYR A 397 -14.14 34.49 -10.48
C TYR A 397 -13.20 35.58 -10.06
N SER A 398 -13.70 36.53 -9.28
CA SER A 398 -12.91 37.58 -8.65
C SER A 398 -13.17 37.57 -7.15
N VAL A 399 -12.28 38.14 -6.40
CA VAL A 399 -12.51 38.38 -4.97
C VAL A 399 -13.02 39.78 -4.77
N ARG A 400 -14.18 39.89 -4.16
CA ARG A 400 -14.75 41.17 -3.79
C ARG A 400 -14.59 41.39 -2.30
N PHE A 401 -14.14 42.59 -1.96
CA PHE A 401 -14.02 43.04 -0.60
C PHE A 401 -15.12 44.03 -0.29
N ASP A 402 -15.91 43.76 0.74
CA ASP A 402 -16.88 44.67 1.30
C ASP A 402 -16.35 45.10 2.68
N VAL A 403 -15.57 46.20 2.74
CA VAL A 403 -14.85 46.63 3.93
C VAL A 403 -15.47 47.90 4.47
N GLU A 404 -15.93 47.86 5.72
CA GLU A 404 -16.46 49.03 6.44
C GLU A 404 -15.34 49.77 7.16
N ASP A 405 -14.43 49.04 7.78
CA ASP A 405 -13.26 49.55 8.43
C ASP A 405 -12.06 48.63 8.19
N PRO A 406 -10.97 49.08 7.55
CA PRO A 406 -9.82 48.25 7.28
C PRO A 406 -9.00 47.93 8.54
N GLY A 407 -9.25 48.59 9.67
CA GLY A 407 -8.48 48.39 10.91
C GLY A 407 -6.97 48.57 10.68
N GLN A 408 -6.19 47.61 11.17
CA GLN A 408 -4.75 47.51 10.94
C GLN A 408 -4.39 46.78 9.65
N GLY A 409 -5.36 46.25 8.92
CA GLY A 409 -5.20 45.58 7.64
C GLY A 409 -6.31 44.54 7.39
N PHE A 410 -6.90 44.63 6.24
CA PHE A 410 -7.89 43.65 5.74
C PHE A 410 -7.46 43.21 4.35
N GLY A 411 -7.46 41.93 4.09
CA GLY A 411 -7.03 41.40 2.81
C GLY A 411 -7.14 39.87 2.72
N ILE A 412 -6.51 39.34 1.70
CA ILE A 412 -6.38 37.91 1.53
C ILE A 412 -4.92 37.47 1.46
N ALA A 413 -4.64 36.29 1.92
CA ALA A 413 -3.34 35.65 1.79
C ALA A 413 -3.49 34.32 1.07
N ALA A 414 -2.62 34.07 0.08
CA ALA A 414 -2.59 32.82 -0.61
C ALA A 414 -1.93 31.74 0.25
N ASN A 415 -2.49 30.55 0.22
CA ASN A 415 -1.82 29.35 0.66
C ASN A 415 -0.90 28.91 -0.48
N GLY A 416 0.38 28.83 -0.23
CA GLY A 416 1.32 28.31 -1.19
C GLY A 416 1.43 26.79 -1.11
N PHE A 417 2.04 26.19 -2.10
CA PHE A 417 2.47 24.81 -2.02
C PHE A 417 3.67 24.64 -1.11
N GLY A 418 3.70 23.59 -0.35
CA GLY A 418 4.83 23.19 0.45
C GLY A 418 4.95 21.72 0.59
N ILE A 419 6.16 21.32 0.78
CA ILE A 419 6.52 20.01 1.34
C ILE A 419 6.06 20.07 2.78
N SER A 420 4.84 19.76 3.07
CA SER A 420 4.45 20.12 4.39
C SER A 420 3.89 18.98 5.15
N GLU A 421 3.91 19.22 6.42
CA GLU A 421 3.06 18.60 7.41
C GLU A 421 1.58 18.59 7.05
N TYR A 422 1.24 19.07 5.88
CA TYR A 422 -0.12 19.25 5.52
C TYR A 422 -0.68 17.98 4.90
N VAL A 423 -1.38 17.28 5.71
CA VAL A 423 -2.01 16.02 5.38
C VAL A 423 -3.30 16.19 4.58
N ARG A 424 -3.85 17.39 4.51
CA ARG A 424 -5.13 17.64 3.86
C ARG A 424 -4.98 18.66 2.77
N GLY A 425 -4.41 18.23 1.65
CA GLY A 425 -4.24 19.10 0.52
C GLY A 425 -2.95 19.89 0.62
N TRP A 426 -2.85 20.76 -0.16
CA TRP A 426 -1.72 21.38 -0.73
C TRP A 426 -1.40 22.70 -0.04
N GLY A 427 -1.14 22.70 1.19
CA GLY A 427 -0.80 23.93 1.87
C GLY A 427 0.66 23.94 2.29
N VAL A 428 1.37 24.99 2.02
CA VAL A 428 2.64 25.26 2.67
C VAL A 428 2.38 25.79 4.05
N LYS A 429 1.95 24.95 4.93
CA LYS A 429 1.85 25.34 6.33
C LYS A 429 3.21 25.73 6.87
N ALA A 430 4.28 25.11 6.39
CA ALA A 430 5.65 25.46 6.76
C ALA A 430 6.04 26.88 6.35
N MET A 431 5.59 27.37 5.18
CA MET A 431 5.85 28.76 4.80
C MET A 431 5.05 29.75 5.66
N TYR A 432 3.87 29.34 6.13
CA TYR A 432 3.10 30.15 7.06
C TYR A 432 3.67 30.13 8.48
N SER A 433 4.09 28.98 8.96
CA SER A 433 4.70 28.85 10.29
C SER A 433 6.00 29.63 10.41
N ASN A 434 6.70 29.84 9.31
CA ASN A 434 7.94 30.61 9.26
C ASN A 434 7.75 32.13 9.10
N ASN A 435 6.55 32.64 9.33
CA ASN A 435 6.27 34.08 9.20
C ASN A 435 6.56 34.66 7.81
N THR A 436 6.61 33.90 6.79
CA THR A 436 6.65 34.40 5.42
C THR A 436 5.27 34.94 5.10
N GLN A 437 4.96 36.10 5.61
CA GLN A 437 3.71 36.77 5.29
C GLN A 437 3.81 37.24 3.85
N ILE A 438 2.95 36.65 3.00
CA ILE A 438 2.60 37.30 1.75
C ILE A 438 1.92 38.60 2.17
N PRO A 439 2.43 39.75 1.76
CA PRO A 439 1.81 41.00 2.16
C PRO A 439 0.34 40.99 1.77
N SER A 440 -0.53 41.21 2.73
CA SER A 440 -1.93 41.46 2.44
C SER A 440 -2.02 42.64 1.48
N ILE A 441 -2.76 42.45 0.40
CA ILE A 441 -3.06 43.59 -0.47
C ILE A 441 -3.91 44.55 0.34
N PRO A 442 -3.45 45.80 0.58
CA PRO A 442 -4.28 46.73 1.31
C PRO A 442 -5.52 47.05 0.47
N VAL A 443 -6.67 46.90 1.08
CA VAL A 443 -7.92 47.28 0.45
C VAL A 443 -8.16 48.73 0.76
N GLU A 444 -8.07 49.58 -0.25
CA GLU A 444 -8.53 50.97 -0.13
C GLU A 444 -10.06 51.00 -0.10
N LYS A 445 -10.59 51.94 0.69
CA LYS A 445 -12.00 52.00 1.08
C LYS A 445 -12.99 52.19 -0.08
N ASP A 446 -12.50 52.54 -1.27
CA ASP A 446 -13.29 52.96 -2.43
C ASP A 446 -12.96 52.18 -3.74
N VAL A 447 -12.41 51.00 -3.64
CA VAL A 447 -12.16 50.11 -4.82
C VAL A 447 -13.14 48.95 -4.88
#